data_0f4649c6ecb8cd43a0a1a95e57b53829
#
_entry.id   0f4649c6ecb8cd43a0a1a95e57b53829
#
_cell.length_a   1.000
_cell.length_b   1.000
_cell.length_c   1.000
_cell.angle_alpha   90.00
_cell.angle_beta   90.00
_cell.angle_gamma   90.00
#
_symmetry.space_group_name_H-M   'P 1'
#
loop_
_entity.id
_entity.type
_entity.pdbx_description
1 polymer ?
#
loop_
_entity_poly.entity_id
_entity_poly.type
_entity_poly.pdbx_seq_one_letter_code
_entity_poly.pdbx_strand_id
1 'polypeptide(L)'
;LAGYGVQLTGENYFVPVDAKIARDTDVPVEAIRISDYSHLLSALPIKAGVIVLDAARSNPFAKDGQPLAGGLALVDPEPKMLIAFNSAPGTVAPDGAPPYGPYAQALAEMIRAGGLTLPEVFDRVRLRVNEMTKGAEIPWNAQKVDAPFMFFERKPDAPPQQVDAGLRTKPIRDFPAQDA
;
A
#
# COMPACT_ATOMS: atom_id res chain seq x y z
N LEU A 1 -2.06 -6.72 2.67
CA LEU A 1 -3.12 -7.63 3.11
C LEU A 1 -4.17 -7.71 2.02
N ALA A 2 -4.46 -8.92 1.53
CA ALA A 2 -5.50 -9.17 0.52
C ALA A 2 -6.47 -10.22 1.07
N GLY A 3 -7.78 -9.94 1.02
CA GLY A 3 -8.81 -10.82 1.57
C GLY A 3 -10.06 -10.06 1.98
N TYR A 4 -10.59 -10.37 3.15
CA TYR A 4 -11.74 -9.69 3.71
C TYR A 4 -11.34 -8.70 4.79
N GLY A 5 -11.82 -7.48 4.66
CA GLY A 5 -11.79 -6.47 5.70
C GLY A 5 -13.20 -6.12 6.14
N VAL A 6 -13.36 -5.84 7.42
CA VAL A 6 -14.63 -5.41 8.01
C VAL A 6 -14.39 -4.18 8.87
N GLN A 7 -15.42 -3.34 9.01
CA GLN A 7 -15.38 -2.26 9.97
C GLN A 7 -16.40 -2.48 11.08
N LEU A 8 -16.01 -2.14 12.30
CA LEU A 8 -16.88 -2.14 13.47
C LEU A 8 -16.65 -0.85 14.27
N THR A 9 -17.70 -0.07 14.45
CA THR A 9 -17.64 1.22 15.18
C THR A 9 -16.52 2.18 14.72
N GLY A 10 -16.23 2.20 13.40
CA GLY A 10 -15.19 3.06 12.82
C GLY A 10 -13.77 2.48 12.83
N GLU A 11 -13.57 1.31 13.43
CA GLU A 11 -12.31 0.59 13.41
C GLU A 11 -12.28 -0.43 12.29
N ASN A 12 -11.12 -0.57 11.62
CA ASN A 12 -10.89 -1.52 10.54
C ASN A 12 -10.19 -2.78 11.04
N TYR A 13 -10.72 -3.91 10.63
CA TYR A 13 -10.19 -5.23 10.94
C TYR A 13 -9.95 -6.01 9.66
N PHE A 14 -8.84 -6.75 9.61
CA PHE A 14 -8.55 -7.72 8.56
C PHE A 14 -8.88 -9.13 9.08
N VAL A 15 -9.66 -9.89 8.31
CA VAL A 15 -10.16 -11.19 8.70
C VAL A 15 -9.18 -12.28 8.28
N PRO A 16 -8.55 -13.01 9.23
CA PRO A 16 -7.74 -14.19 8.94
C PRO A 16 -8.56 -15.32 8.31
N VAL A 17 -7.87 -16.26 7.64
CA VAL A 17 -8.53 -17.36 6.93
C VAL A 17 -9.22 -18.38 7.85
N ASP A 18 -8.83 -18.44 9.12
CA ASP A 18 -9.35 -19.33 10.14
C ASP A 18 -10.33 -18.65 11.12
N ALA A 19 -10.63 -17.37 10.91
CA ALA A 19 -11.55 -16.61 11.77
C ALA A 19 -12.97 -17.16 11.74
N LYS A 20 -13.62 -17.19 12.90
CA LYS A 20 -15.00 -17.65 13.10
C LYS A 20 -15.88 -16.50 13.57
N ILE A 21 -16.36 -15.70 12.64
CA ILE A 21 -17.17 -14.52 12.90
C ILE A 21 -18.64 -14.83 12.60
N ALA A 22 -19.41 -15.16 13.61
CA ALA A 22 -20.86 -15.34 13.53
C ALA A 22 -21.61 -14.03 13.85
N ARG A 23 -21.09 -13.24 14.79
CA ARG A 23 -21.66 -11.98 15.29
C ARG A 23 -20.66 -10.85 15.18
N ASP A 24 -21.15 -9.63 15.23
CA ASP A 24 -20.32 -8.41 15.30
C ASP A 24 -19.35 -8.41 16.49
N THR A 25 -19.78 -8.96 17.64
CA THR A 25 -18.96 -9.07 18.85
C THR A 25 -17.76 -10.01 18.72
N ASP A 26 -17.75 -10.89 17.72
CA ASP A 26 -16.64 -11.82 17.49
C ASP A 26 -15.47 -11.09 16.76
N VAL A 27 -15.76 -10.00 16.03
CA VAL A 27 -14.78 -9.29 15.21
C VAL A 27 -13.53 -8.86 15.98
N PRO A 28 -13.62 -8.22 17.18
CA PRO A 28 -12.42 -7.80 17.89
C PRO A 28 -11.57 -8.96 18.45
N VAL A 29 -12.13 -10.16 18.51
CA VAL A 29 -11.47 -11.37 19.04
C VAL A 29 -10.83 -12.19 17.93
N GLU A 30 -11.52 -12.31 16.79
CA GLU A 30 -11.16 -13.21 15.71
C GLU A 30 -10.40 -12.48 14.57
N ALA A 31 -10.47 -11.15 14.50
CA ALA A 31 -9.86 -10.39 13.41
C ALA A 31 -8.73 -9.48 13.89
N ILE A 32 -7.86 -9.13 12.95
CA ILE A 32 -6.68 -8.29 13.19
C ILE A 32 -7.07 -6.83 13.10
N ARG A 33 -6.95 -6.08 14.20
CA ARG A 33 -7.19 -4.63 14.20
C ARG A 33 -6.04 -3.90 13.50
N ILE A 34 -6.38 -3.11 12.49
CA ILE A 34 -5.38 -2.43 11.64
C ILE A 34 -4.69 -1.28 12.38
N SER A 35 -5.42 -0.55 13.23
CA SER A 35 -4.86 0.56 14.02
C SER A 35 -3.74 0.11 14.96
N ASP A 36 -3.82 -1.10 15.54
CA ASP A 36 -2.77 -1.63 16.41
C ASP A 36 -1.46 -1.82 15.65
N TYR A 37 -1.51 -2.36 14.43
CA TYR A 37 -0.32 -2.50 13.58
C TYR A 37 0.23 -1.16 13.10
N SER A 38 -0.66 -0.22 12.75
CA SER A 38 -0.25 1.13 12.37
C SER A 38 0.51 1.81 13.51
N HIS A 39 -0.01 1.71 14.74
CA HIS A 39 0.62 2.25 15.92
C HIS A 39 1.98 1.61 16.22
N LEU A 40 2.04 0.26 16.20
CA LEU A 40 3.31 -0.46 16.41
C LEU A 40 4.37 -0.08 15.38
N LEU A 41 4.01 0.00 14.09
CA LEU A 41 4.94 0.38 13.04
C LEU A 41 5.43 1.82 13.18
N SER A 42 4.54 2.76 13.53
CA SER A 42 4.91 4.17 13.69
C SER A 42 5.90 4.40 14.82
N ALA A 43 5.88 3.56 15.85
CA ALA A 43 6.82 3.59 16.98
C ALA A 43 8.23 3.11 16.62
N LEU A 44 8.41 2.42 15.50
CA LEU A 44 9.71 1.95 15.04
C LEU A 44 10.55 3.11 14.44
N PRO A 45 11.89 2.98 14.41
CA PRO A 45 12.78 3.97 13.80
C PRO A 45 12.77 3.87 12.26
N ILE A 46 11.59 3.82 11.65
CA ILE A 46 11.39 3.77 10.20
C ILE A 46 11.17 5.17 9.62
N LYS A 47 11.48 5.35 8.33
CA LYS A 47 11.22 6.58 7.61
C LYS A 47 9.79 6.65 7.09
N ALA A 48 9.24 5.51 6.68
CA ALA A 48 7.89 5.36 6.20
C ALA A 48 7.38 3.94 6.46
N GLY A 49 6.13 3.81 6.89
CA GLY A 49 5.39 2.57 7.00
C GLY A 49 4.23 2.58 6.00
N VAL A 50 4.01 1.47 5.31
CA VAL A 50 2.94 1.36 4.31
C VAL A 50 2.09 0.14 4.62
N ILE A 51 0.80 0.36 4.85
CA ILE A 51 -0.19 -0.70 4.99
C ILE A 51 -1.11 -0.64 3.76
N VAL A 52 -1.18 -1.73 3.01
CA VAL A 52 -2.04 -1.85 1.83
C VAL A 52 -3.14 -2.87 2.13
N LEU A 53 -4.39 -2.45 1.97
CA LEU A 53 -5.59 -3.23 2.23
C LEU A 53 -6.39 -3.43 0.93
N ASP A 54 -6.17 -4.55 0.26
CA ASP A 54 -7.04 -5.03 -0.82
C ASP A 54 -8.13 -5.93 -0.20
N ALA A 55 -9.02 -5.31 0.59
CA ALA A 55 -9.88 -6.02 1.51
C ALA A 55 -11.32 -5.44 1.64
N ALA A 56 -11.62 -4.34 0.97
CA ALA A 56 -12.96 -3.73 0.97
C ALA A 56 -13.90 -4.53 0.05
N ARG A 57 -14.40 -5.67 0.52
CA ARG A 57 -15.25 -6.61 -0.23
C ARG A 57 -16.60 -6.79 0.45
N SER A 58 -17.55 -7.37 -0.29
CA SER A 58 -18.85 -7.77 0.28
C SER A 58 -18.62 -8.74 1.43
N ASN A 59 -19.18 -8.41 2.57
CA ASN A 59 -18.94 -9.10 3.81
C ASN A 59 -19.87 -10.31 3.97
N PRO A 60 -19.34 -11.55 4.06
CA PRO A 60 -20.15 -12.75 4.31
C PRO A 60 -20.33 -13.06 5.80
N PHE A 61 -19.71 -12.26 6.69
CA PHE A 61 -19.63 -12.52 8.12
C PHE A 61 -20.76 -11.84 8.92
N ALA A 62 -20.86 -12.14 10.22
CA ALA A 62 -21.78 -11.52 11.17
C ALA A 62 -23.23 -11.52 10.67
N LYS A 63 -23.73 -12.70 10.33
CA LYS A 63 -25.14 -12.88 9.92
C LYS A 63 -26.11 -12.73 11.07
N ASP A 64 -25.63 -12.96 12.29
CA ASP A 64 -26.36 -12.78 13.54
C ASP A 64 -25.83 -11.52 14.27
N GLY A 65 -26.66 -10.87 15.05
CA GLY A 65 -26.30 -9.65 15.78
C GLY A 65 -26.51 -8.38 14.99
N GLN A 66 -25.65 -7.36 15.20
CA GLN A 66 -25.70 -6.11 14.44
C GLN A 66 -25.02 -6.27 13.09
N PRO A 67 -25.63 -5.80 11.99
CA PRO A 67 -24.99 -5.86 10.67
C PRO A 67 -23.73 -5.01 10.66
N LEU A 68 -22.66 -5.55 10.09
CA LEU A 68 -21.43 -4.79 9.86
C LEU A 68 -21.63 -3.80 8.73
N ALA A 69 -21.06 -2.61 8.88
CA ALA A 69 -21.09 -1.60 7.83
C ALA A 69 -20.29 -2.08 6.59
N GLY A 70 -20.74 -1.71 5.41
CA GLY A 70 -20.05 -2.04 4.15
C GLY A 70 -18.72 -1.30 4.01
N GLY A 71 -17.79 -1.93 3.31
CA GLY A 71 -16.47 -1.36 3.05
C GLY A 71 -15.61 -1.20 4.30
N LEU A 72 -14.60 -0.33 4.21
CA LEU A 72 -13.71 0.00 5.32
C LEU A 72 -13.93 1.45 5.78
N ALA A 73 -13.65 1.73 7.05
CA ALA A 73 -13.79 3.06 7.61
C ALA A 73 -12.64 3.98 7.17
N LEU A 74 -12.91 5.28 7.13
CA LEU A 74 -11.88 6.30 7.00
C LEU A 74 -10.94 6.22 8.20
N VAL A 75 -9.63 6.36 7.95
CA VAL A 75 -8.60 6.39 9.00
C VAL A 75 -7.87 7.72 9.00
N ASP A 76 -7.40 8.14 10.18
CA ASP A 76 -6.38 9.15 10.36
C ASP A 76 -5.06 8.42 10.69
N PRO A 77 -4.10 8.30 9.75
CA PRO A 77 -2.92 7.49 9.97
C PRO A 77 -1.99 8.09 11.02
N GLU A 78 -1.23 7.23 11.68
CA GLU A 78 -0.14 7.64 12.56
C GLU A 78 0.97 8.37 11.77
N PRO A 79 1.81 9.18 12.44
CA PRO A 79 2.98 9.79 11.80
C PRO A 79 3.85 8.76 11.09
N LYS A 80 4.39 9.10 9.93
CA LYS A 80 5.20 8.27 9.02
C LYS A 80 4.42 7.11 8.35
N MET A 81 3.10 7.01 8.56
CA MET A 81 2.30 5.92 8.00
C MET A 81 1.53 6.38 6.76
N LEU A 82 1.43 5.46 5.78
CA LEU A 82 0.46 5.49 4.69
C LEU A 82 -0.40 4.24 4.79
N ILE A 83 -1.72 4.44 4.78
CA ILE A 83 -2.69 3.34 4.73
C ILE A 83 -3.49 3.49 3.44
N ALA A 84 -3.44 2.46 2.60
CA ALA A 84 -4.07 2.44 1.29
C ALA A 84 -5.13 1.34 1.19
N PHE A 85 -6.23 1.66 0.55
CA PHE A 85 -7.42 0.83 0.41
C PHE A 85 -7.76 0.64 -1.05
N ASN A 86 -8.22 -0.54 -1.41
CA ASN A 86 -8.69 -0.82 -2.77
C ASN A 86 -9.99 -0.08 -3.13
N SER A 87 -10.75 0.42 -2.15
CA SER A 87 -11.97 1.19 -2.39
C SER A 87 -12.08 2.38 -1.45
N ALA A 88 -12.92 3.36 -1.80
CA ALA A 88 -13.19 4.52 -0.98
C ALA A 88 -13.88 4.14 0.34
N PRO A 89 -13.71 4.93 1.42
CA PRO A 89 -14.32 4.64 2.70
C PRO A 89 -15.84 4.40 2.60
N GLY A 90 -16.30 3.36 3.29
CA GLY A 90 -17.72 2.94 3.29
C GLY A 90 -18.19 2.28 1.99
N THR A 91 -17.31 2.08 1.00
CA THR A 91 -17.67 1.44 -0.27
C THR A 91 -17.02 0.06 -0.40
N VAL A 92 -17.66 -0.79 -1.18
CA VAL A 92 -17.22 -2.16 -1.45
C VAL A 92 -16.74 -2.23 -2.89
N ALA A 93 -15.55 -2.79 -3.09
CA ALA A 93 -15.06 -3.08 -4.44
C ALA A 93 -15.78 -4.31 -5.01
N PRO A 94 -16.04 -4.34 -6.32
CA PRO A 94 -16.52 -5.55 -6.97
C PRO A 94 -15.46 -6.65 -6.92
N ASP A 95 -15.90 -7.90 -6.99
CA ASP A 95 -14.98 -9.03 -7.07
C ASP A 95 -14.16 -8.94 -8.35
N GLY A 96 -12.84 -9.02 -8.21
CA GLY A 96 -11.92 -8.99 -9.34
C GLY A 96 -11.88 -10.33 -10.08
N ALA A 97 -11.56 -10.30 -11.36
CA ALA A 97 -11.29 -11.51 -12.12
C ALA A 97 -9.91 -12.09 -11.78
N PRO A 98 -9.79 -13.43 -11.69
CA PRO A 98 -8.49 -14.07 -11.49
C PRO A 98 -7.50 -13.72 -12.65
N PRO A 99 -6.16 -13.77 -12.39
CA PRO A 99 -5.53 -14.19 -11.15
C PRO A 99 -5.40 -13.08 -10.08
N TYR A 100 -5.57 -11.81 -10.43
CA TYR A 100 -5.41 -10.67 -9.54
C TYR A 100 -6.53 -9.65 -9.78
N GLY A 101 -7.01 -9.03 -8.69
CA GLY A 101 -7.95 -7.91 -8.79
C GLY A 101 -7.33 -6.66 -9.43
N PRO A 102 -8.17 -5.71 -9.89
CA PRO A 102 -7.71 -4.48 -10.55
C PRO A 102 -6.74 -3.67 -9.69
N TYR A 103 -6.98 -3.60 -8.39
CA TYR A 103 -6.14 -2.87 -7.45
C TYR A 103 -4.74 -3.47 -7.33
N ALA A 104 -4.63 -4.78 -7.10
CA ALA A 104 -3.35 -5.46 -7.00
C ALA A 104 -2.54 -5.35 -8.30
N GLN A 105 -3.22 -5.47 -9.45
CA GLN A 105 -2.60 -5.34 -10.77
C GLN A 105 -2.05 -3.91 -10.97
N ALA A 106 -2.86 -2.89 -10.73
CA ALA A 106 -2.46 -1.49 -10.90
C ALA A 106 -1.32 -1.12 -9.95
N LEU A 107 -1.37 -1.59 -8.68
CA LEU A 107 -0.32 -1.33 -7.70
C LEU A 107 1.02 -1.93 -8.13
N ALA A 108 1.03 -3.18 -8.57
CA ALA A 108 2.23 -3.84 -9.09
C ALA A 108 2.79 -3.13 -10.33
N GLU A 109 1.92 -2.67 -11.25
CA GLU A 109 2.29 -1.89 -12.44
C GLU A 109 2.97 -0.57 -12.06
N MET A 110 2.38 0.20 -11.13
CA MET A 110 2.90 1.50 -10.72
C MET A 110 4.19 1.39 -9.89
N ILE A 111 4.32 0.40 -9.03
CA ILE A 111 5.56 0.14 -8.30
C ILE A 111 6.69 -0.19 -9.28
N ARG A 112 6.43 -1.05 -10.27
CA ARG A 112 7.43 -1.45 -11.30
C ARG A 112 7.79 -0.32 -12.27
N ALA A 113 6.96 0.70 -12.41
CA ALA A 113 7.27 1.85 -13.26
C ALA A 113 8.56 2.55 -12.81
N GLY A 114 8.83 2.59 -11.50
CA GLY A 114 9.99 3.26 -10.91
C GLY A 114 9.96 4.78 -11.08
N GLY A 115 10.84 5.47 -10.35
CA GLY A 115 10.96 6.93 -10.42
C GLY A 115 9.74 7.69 -9.87
N LEU A 116 8.82 7.01 -9.20
CA LEU A 116 7.63 7.59 -8.60
C LEU A 116 7.79 7.69 -7.08
N THR A 117 7.46 8.84 -6.54
CA THR A 117 7.32 9.02 -5.10
C THR A 117 6.12 8.22 -4.56
N LEU A 118 6.11 7.97 -3.26
CA LEU A 118 5.04 7.21 -2.63
C LEU A 118 3.64 7.78 -2.92
N PRO A 119 3.38 9.09 -2.80
CA PRO A 119 2.10 9.68 -3.21
C PRO A 119 1.76 9.45 -4.68
N GLU A 120 2.73 9.67 -5.58
CA GLU A 120 2.50 9.51 -7.03
C GLU A 120 2.14 8.08 -7.41
N VAL A 121 2.71 7.06 -6.73
CA VAL A 121 2.33 5.66 -6.94
C VAL A 121 0.84 5.48 -6.67
N PHE A 122 0.35 5.91 -5.50
CA PHE A 122 -1.05 5.68 -5.12
C PHE A 122 -2.03 6.56 -5.91
N ASP A 123 -1.65 7.77 -6.30
CA ASP A 123 -2.46 8.61 -7.19
C ASP A 123 -2.63 7.95 -8.57
N ARG A 124 -1.56 7.40 -9.14
CA ARG A 124 -1.61 6.68 -10.41
C ARG A 124 -2.37 5.34 -10.30
N VAL A 125 -2.21 4.62 -9.19
CA VAL A 125 -3.02 3.42 -8.91
C VAL A 125 -4.50 3.75 -8.93
N ARG A 126 -4.91 4.83 -8.26
CA ARG A 126 -6.29 5.29 -8.23
C ARG A 126 -6.85 5.56 -9.63
N LEU A 127 -6.10 6.29 -10.46
CA LEU A 127 -6.50 6.58 -11.85
C LEU A 127 -6.59 5.29 -12.66
N ARG A 128 -5.58 4.42 -12.55
CA ARG A 128 -5.52 3.17 -13.31
C ARG A 128 -6.66 2.22 -12.97
N VAL A 129 -6.96 2.05 -11.68
CA VAL A 129 -8.10 1.21 -11.23
C VAL A 129 -9.43 1.79 -11.71
N ASN A 130 -9.61 3.11 -11.59
CA ASN A 130 -10.81 3.79 -12.09
C ASN A 130 -11.02 3.54 -13.60
N GLU A 131 -9.96 3.60 -14.40
CA GLU A 131 -10.02 3.28 -15.82
C GLU A 131 -10.38 1.81 -16.08
N MET A 132 -9.68 0.87 -15.41
CA MET A 132 -9.88 -0.57 -15.58
C MET A 132 -11.29 -1.02 -15.19
N THR A 133 -11.86 -0.40 -14.16
CA THR A 133 -13.17 -0.77 -13.62
C THR A 133 -14.29 0.14 -14.10
N LYS A 134 -14.00 1.11 -14.96
CA LYS A 134 -14.96 2.13 -15.46
C LYS A 134 -15.68 2.85 -14.30
N GLY A 135 -14.91 3.16 -13.24
CA GLY A 135 -15.44 3.86 -12.06
C GLY A 135 -16.09 2.98 -11.00
N ALA A 136 -16.14 1.65 -11.20
CA ALA A 136 -16.77 0.76 -10.21
C ALA A 136 -15.93 0.56 -8.93
N GLU A 137 -14.60 0.79 -9.02
CA GLU A 137 -13.68 0.75 -7.89
C GLU A 137 -12.82 1.99 -7.89
N ILE A 138 -12.80 2.70 -6.76
CA ILE A 138 -12.03 3.94 -6.59
C ILE A 138 -11.15 3.80 -5.34
N PRO A 139 -9.87 3.44 -5.50
CA PRO A 139 -8.94 3.33 -4.40
C PRO A 139 -8.78 4.62 -3.62
N TRP A 140 -8.47 4.48 -2.36
CA TRP A 140 -8.24 5.58 -1.43
C TRP A 140 -6.95 5.37 -0.64
N ASN A 141 -6.34 6.44 -0.21
CA ASN A 141 -5.26 6.38 0.77
C ASN A 141 -5.30 7.58 1.71
N ALA A 142 -4.76 7.38 2.91
CA ALA A 142 -4.50 8.42 3.88
C ALA A 142 -3.03 8.31 4.32
N GLN A 143 -2.34 9.44 4.46
CA GLN A 143 -0.91 9.41 4.78
C GLN A 143 -0.46 10.58 5.63
N LYS A 144 0.58 10.33 6.44
CA LYS A 144 1.41 11.31 7.16
C LYS A 144 2.89 10.96 6.99
N VAL A 145 3.31 10.71 5.74
CA VAL A 145 4.70 10.39 5.38
C VAL A 145 5.36 11.64 4.84
N ASP A 146 6.31 12.19 5.59
CA ASP A 146 7.06 13.41 5.21
C ASP A 146 8.39 13.07 4.52
N ALA A 147 8.93 11.87 4.77
CA ALA A 147 10.20 11.47 4.19
C ALA A 147 10.04 11.08 2.71
N PRO A 148 10.93 11.52 1.81
CA PRO A 148 10.92 11.07 0.43
C PRO A 148 11.15 9.56 0.39
N PHE A 149 10.26 8.86 -0.31
CA PHE A 149 10.34 7.40 -0.48
C PHE A 149 9.94 7.03 -1.91
N MET A 150 10.71 6.14 -2.52
CA MET A 150 10.44 5.50 -3.80
C MET A 150 10.65 3.99 -3.66
N PHE A 151 9.77 3.18 -4.24
CA PHE A 151 9.98 1.72 -4.27
C PHE A 151 11.19 1.36 -5.13
N PHE A 152 11.34 2.04 -6.27
CA PHE A 152 12.48 1.95 -7.17
C PHE A 152 12.80 3.34 -7.71
N GLU A 153 14.08 3.72 -7.71
CA GLU A 153 14.53 5.00 -8.30
C GLU A 153 14.35 5.03 -9.83
N ARG A 154 14.33 3.86 -10.45
CA ARG A 154 14.11 3.65 -11.88
C ARG A 154 13.37 2.34 -12.12
N LYS A 155 12.89 2.14 -13.36
CA LYS A 155 12.28 0.87 -13.76
C LYS A 155 13.28 -0.28 -13.49
N PRO A 156 12.90 -1.36 -12.77
CA PRO A 156 13.80 -2.44 -12.39
C PRO A 156 14.53 -3.10 -13.56
N ASP A 157 13.85 -3.23 -14.70
CA ASP A 157 14.37 -3.87 -15.91
C ASP A 157 15.09 -2.87 -16.85
N ALA A 158 15.22 -1.59 -16.46
CA ALA A 158 15.90 -0.59 -17.28
C ALA A 158 17.41 -0.89 -17.30
N PRO A 159 18.08 -0.78 -18.45
CA PRO A 159 19.52 -0.95 -18.51
C PRO A 159 20.22 0.04 -17.57
N PRO A 160 21.40 -0.32 -17.02
CA PRO A 160 22.16 0.58 -16.17
C PRO A 160 22.40 1.90 -16.91
N GLN A 161 22.16 3.04 -16.23
CA GLN A 161 22.55 4.31 -16.79
C GLN A 161 24.05 4.26 -17.09
N GLN A 162 24.42 4.52 -18.35
CA GLN A 162 25.82 4.76 -18.69
C GLN A 162 26.23 6.01 -17.92
N VAL A 163 27.02 5.81 -16.87
CA VAL A 163 27.70 6.93 -16.21
C VAL A 163 28.61 7.52 -17.28
N ASP A 164 28.35 8.78 -17.61
CA ASP A 164 29.07 9.48 -18.66
C ASP A 164 30.57 9.27 -18.48
N ALA A 165 31.20 8.61 -19.44
CA ALA A 165 32.63 8.31 -19.42
C ALA A 165 33.52 9.56 -19.39
N GLY A 166 32.92 10.75 -19.51
CA GLY A 166 33.59 12.05 -19.46
C GLY A 166 34.23 12.40 -18.11
N LEU A 167 33.89 11.71 -17.03
CA LEU A 167 34.50 11.94 -15.70
C LEU A 167 35.70 11.04 -15.38
N ARG A 168 36.05 10.08 -16.26
CA ARG A 168 37.13 9.13 -16.03
C ARG A 168 38.44 9.42 -16.78
N THR A 169 38.57 10.54 -17.47
CA THR A 169 39.78 10.87 -18.24
C THR A 169 40.55 12.07 -17.70
N LYS A 170 40.70 12.20 -16.39
CA LYS A 170 41.86 12.91 -15.86
C LYS A 170 42.90 11.87 -15.55
N PRO A 171 44.04 11.83 -16.31
CA PRO A 171 45.14 10.96 -15.95
C PRO A 171 45.62 11.35 -14.56
N ILE A 172 45.80 10.35 -13.70
CA ILE A 172 46.52 10.49 -12.43
C ILE A 172 47.87 11.06 -12.81
N ARG A 173 48.20 12.27 -12.37
CA ARG A 173 49.49 12.87 -12.57
C ARG A 173 50.51 11.96 -11.89
N ASP A 174 51.49 11.49 -12.68
CA ASP A 174 52.62 10.75 -12.18
C ASP A 174 53.24 11.54 -11.03
N PHE A 175 53.39 10.91 -9.88
CA PHE A 175 54.19 11.43 -8.79
C PHE A 175 55.66 11.37 -9.27
N PRO A 176 56.44 12.50 -9.14
CA PRO A 176 57.88 12.43 -9.48
C PRO A 176 58.54 11.42 -8.53
N ALA A 177 59.30 10.52 -9.15
CA ALA A 177 60.18 9.61 -8.41
C ALA A 177 61.09 10.44 -7.53
N GLN A 178 61.14 10.16 -6.23
CA GLN A 178 62.15 10.71 -5.35
C GLN A 178 63.43 9.88 -5.62
N ASP A 179 64.36 10.53 -6.26
CA ASP A 179 65.74 9.99 -6.34
C ASP A 179 66.33 9.97 -4.94
N ALA A 180 66.86 8.78 -4.55
CA ALA A 180 67.65 8.54 -3.35
C ALA A 180 69.09 8.93 -3.56
#